data_84f3db11ade87e7e82f8dad87d7fbbc8
#
_entry.id   84f3db11ade87e7e82f8dad87d7fbbc8
#
_cell.length_a   1.000
_cell.length_b   1.000
_cell.length_c   1.000
_cell.angle_alpha   90.00
_cell.angle_beta   90.00
_cell.angle_gamma   90.00
#
_symmetry.space_group_name_H-M   'P 1'
#
loop_
_entity.id
_entity.type
_entity.pdbx_description
1 polymer ?
#
loop_
_entity_poly.entity_id
_entity_poly.type
_entity_poly.pdbx_seq_one_letter_code
_entity_poly.pdbx_strand_id
1 'polypeptide(L)'
;MDKIKMTNAIAELDGDEMTHVLWGMIKKELLLPFVELNTEYYDLSLPHRDETEDAVTSQAADAIRRLRVGVKCATITPNLQRQEEYGLKKLWKIGRAHV
;
A
#
# COMPACT_ATOMS: atom_id res chain seq x y z
N MET A 1 -2.43 1.83 29.81
CA MET A 1 -3.66 2.23 29.12
C MET A 1 -4.08 1.17 28.12
N ASP A 2 -5.35 0.81 28.18
CA ASP A 2 -5.83 -0.21 27.25
C ASP A 2 -5.95 0.40 25.87
N LYS A 3 -5.57 -0.35 24.88
CA LYS A 3 -5.67 0.10 23.50
C LYS A 3 -7.09 -0.07 23.00
N ILE A 4 -7.46 0.80 22.07
CA ILE A 4 -8.74 0.68 21.37
C ILE A 4 -8.68 -0.52 20.44
N LYS A 5 -9.62 -1.41 20.55
CA LYS A 5 -9.64 -2.62 19.75
C LYS A 5 -10.46 -2.40 18.49
N MET A 6 -9.87 -2.66 17.33
CA MET A 6 -10.59 -2.57 16.07
C MET A 6 -11.37 -3.87 15.86
N THR A 7 -12.65 -3.75 15.62
CA THR A 7 -13.50 -4.93 15.39
C THR A 7 -13.49 -5.37 13.93
N ASN A 8 -13.26 -4.43 13.03
CA ASN A 8 -13.21 -4.73 11.59
C ASN A 8 -11.83 -4.43 11.05
N ALA A 9 -11.38 -5.23 10.12
CA ALA A 9 -10.08 -4.99 9.47
C ALA A 9 -10.23 -3.90 8.42
N ILE A 10 -9.14 -3.20 8.15
CA ILE A 10 -9.04 -2.28 7.01
C ILE A 10 -7.92 -2.77 6.10
N ALA A 11 -7.97 -2.38 4.85
CA ALA A 11 -6.87 -2.67 3.92
C ALA A 11 -5.77 -1.63 4.14
N GLU A 12 -4.56 -2.11 4.33
CA GLU A 12 -3.40 -1.24 4.52
C GLU A 12 -2.52 -1.38 3.27
N LEU A 13 -2.50 -0.34 2.44
CA LEU A 13 -1.78 -0.35 1.17
C LEU A 13 -0.52 0.50 1.31
N ASP A 14 0.60 -0.15 1.51
CA ASP A 14 1.87 0.53 1.68
C ASP A 14 2.38 1.02 0.32
N GLY A 15 3.27 1.97 0.35
CA GLY A 15 3.73 2.65 -0.85
C GLY A 15 5.23 2.67 -1.01
N ASP A 16 5.70 3.68 -1.74
CA ASP A 16 7.10 3.76 -2.13
C ASP A 16 7.88 4.78 -1.33
N GLU A 17 9.15 4.53 -1.22
CA GLU A 17 10.16 5.48 -0.74
C GLU A 17 9.75 6.18 0.57
N MET A 18 9.68 7.51 0.53
CA MET A 18 9.41 8.30 1.72
C MET A 18 8.06 8.00 2.35
N THR A 19 7.03 7.72 1.54
CA THR A 19 5.71 7.44 2.08
C THR A 19 5.69 6.14 2.87
N HIS A 20 6.46 5.15 2.46
CA HIS A 20 6.61 3.92 3.22
C HIS A 20 7.23 4.22 4.59
N VAL A 21 8.27 5.04 4.62
CA VAL A 21 8.94 5.42 5.87
C VAL A 21 8.00 6.21 6.77
N LEU A 22 7.31 7.20 6.21
CA LEU A 22 6.38 8.04 6.98
C LEU A 22 5.23 7.23 7.53
N TRP A 23 4.67 6.33 6.75
CA TRP A 23 3.59 5.47 7.21
C TRP A 23 4.04 4.57 8.37
N GLY A 24 5.26 4.04 8.28
CA GLY A 24 5.84 3.26 9.37
C GLY A 24 5.96 4.07 10.65
N MET A 25 6.36 5.34 10.54
CA MET A 25 6.45 6.24 11.69
C MET A 25 5.08 6.54 12.28
N ILE A 26 4.09 6.78 11.42
CA ILE A 26 2.72 7.03 11.86
C ILE A 26 2.18 5.84 12.63
N LYS A 27 2.37 4.64 12.10
CA LYS A 27 1.93 3.43 12.80
C LYS A 27 2.59 3.30 14.16
N LYS A 28 3.90 3.47 14.19
CA LYS A 28 4.68 3.27 15.42
C LYS A 28 4.37 4.32 16.48
N GLU A 29 4.30 5.57 16.08
CA GLU A 29 4.20 6.68 17.05
C GLU A 29 2.77 7.09 17.38
N LEU A 30 1.86 6.98 16.43
CA LEU A 30 0.51 7.50 16.59
C LEU A 30 -0.59 6.45 16.70
N LEU A 31 -0.40 5.29 16.09
CA LEU A 31 -1.46 4.27 16.05
C LEU A 31 -1.23 3.12 17.03
N LEU A 32 -0.12 2.44 16.90
CA LEU A 32 0.13 1.24 17.71
C LEU A 32 0.14 1.49 19.22
N PRO A 33 0.57 2.65 19.73
CA PRO A 33 0.49 2.89 21.17
C PRO A 33 -0.94 2.96 21.69
N PHE A 34 -1.91 3.31 20.83
CA PHE A 34 -3.29 3.57 21.25
C PHE A 34 -4.32 2.62 20.67
N VAL A 35 -3.99 1.94 19.59
CA VAL A 35 -4.94 1.11 18.85
C VAL A 35 -4.36 -0.27 18.60
N GLU A 36 -5.19 -1.29 18.80
CA GLU A 36 -4.85 -2.63 18.39
C GLU A 36 -5.21 -2.71 16.91
N LEU A 37 -4.24 -2.44 16.04
CA LEU A 37 -4.49 -2.40 14.60
C LEU A 37 -4.87 -3.75 14.03
N ASN A 38 -5.92 -3.77 13.26
CA ASN A 38 -6.37 -4.95 12.55
C ASN A 38 -6.39 -4.60 11.05
N THR A 39 -5.37 -5.02 10.32
CA THR A 39 -5.24 -4.66 8.91
C THR A 39 -4.89 -5.87 8.06
N GLU A 40 -5.28 -5.80 6.79
CA GLU A 40 -4.74 -6.69 5.76
C GLU A 40 -3.72 -5.86 4.99
N TYR A 41 -2.49 -6.28 5.05
CA TYR A 41 -1.36 -5.53 4.50
C TYR A 41 -1.06 -5.90 3.05
N TYR A 42 -0.92 -4.89 2.21
CA TYR A 42 -0.53 -5.08 0.80
C TYR A 42 0.60 -4.11 0.49
N ASP A 43 1.70 -4.64 -0.01
CA ASP A 43 2.84 -3.84 -0.41
C ASP A 43 2.67 -3.40 -1.86
N LEU A 44 2.33 -2.13 -2.06
CA LEU A 44 2.18 -1.56 -3.40
C LEU A 44 3.43 -0.83 -3.86
N SER A 45 4.58 -1.13 -3.26
CA SER A 45 5.84 -0.53 -3.73
C SER A 45 6.10 -0.96 -5.17
N LEU A 46 6.82 -0.13 -5.88
CA LEU A 46 7.13 -0.40 -7.29
C LEU A 46 7.85 -1.73 -7.49
N PRO A 47 8.88 -2.07 -6.67
CA PRO A 47 9.52 -3.37 -6.80
C PRO A 47 8.57 -4.55 -6.61
N HIS A 48 7.67 -4.47 -5.64
CA HIS A 48 6.73 -5.57 -5.37
C HIS A 48 5.67 -5.69 -6.46
N ARG A 49 5.22 -4.56 -7.01
CA ARG A 49 4.29 -4.59 -8.13
C ARG A 49 4.94 -5.26 -9.34
N ASP A 50 6.22 -4.98 -9.57
CA ASP A 50 6.95 -5.60 -10.68
C ASP A 50 7.14 -7.09 -10.44
N GLU A 51 7.51 -7.46 -9.22
CA GLU A 51 7.70 -8.86 -8.85
C GLU A 51 6.43 -9.69 -9.06
N THR A 52 5.29 -9.14 -8.72
CA THR A 52 4.00 -9.84 -8.84
C THR A 52 3.33 -9.63 -10.19
N GLU A 53 3.98 -8.92 -11.11
CA GLU A 53 3.40 -8.52 -12.39
C GLU A 53 2.05 -7.83 -12.18
N ASP A 54 2.05 -6.93 -11.19
CA ASP A 54 0.92 -6.11 -10.80
C ASP A 54 -0.27 -6.86 -10.19
N ALA A 55 -0.11 -8.13 -9.86
CA ALA A 55 -1.17 -8.89 -9.21
C ALA A 55 -1.54 -8.30 -7.85
N VAL A 56 -0.56 -7.74 -7.12
CA VAL A 56 -0.80 -7.15 -5.81
C VAL A 56 -1.78 -5.98 -5.89
N THR A 57 -1.77 -5.21 -6.97
CA THR A 57 -2.69 -4.09 -7.15
C THR A 57 -4.15 -4.58 -7.22
N SER A 58 -4.39 -5.65 -7.95
CA SER A 58 -5.72 -6.24 -8.05
C SER A 58 -6.16 -6.84 -6.71
N GLN A 59 -5.25 -7.50 -6.02
CA GLN A 59 -5.52 -8.07 -4.69
C GLN A 59 -5.89 -6.97 -3.68
N ALA A 60 -5.17 -5.86 -3.71
CA ALA A 60 -5.44 -4.74 -2.82
C ALA A 60 -6.80 -4.10 -3.13
N ALA A 61 -7.12 -3.94 -4.41
CA ALA A 61 -8.41 -3.40 -4.82
C ALA A 61 -9.58 -4.30 -4.35
N ASP A 62 -9.41 -5.60 -4.48
CA ASP A 62 -10.41 -6.55 -4.01
C ASP A 62 -10.57 -6.50 -2.49
N ALA A 63 -9.48 -6.32 -1.77
CA ALA A 63 -9.53 -6.18 -0.32
C ALA A 63 -10.30 -4.94 0.11
N ILE A 64 -10.08 -3.82 -0.56
CA ILE A 64 -10.82 -2.59 -0.27
C ILE A 64 -12.31 -2.79 -0.55
N ARG A 65 -12.63 -3.46 -1.65
CA ARG A 65 -14.03 -3.74 -1.98
C ARG A 65 -14.70 -4.58 -0.90
N ARG A 66 -14.00 -5.57 -0.40
CA ARG A 66 -14.51 -6.50 0.62
C ARG A 66 -14.57 -5.84 2.00
N LEU A 67 -13.51 -5.13 2.37
CA LEU A 67 -13.39 -4.51 3.70
C LEU A 67 -14.05 -3.14 3.80
N ARG A 68 -14.28 -2.49 2.67
CA ARG A 68 -14.94 -1.19 2.57
C ARG A 68 -14.12 0.01 2.98
N VAL A 69 -12.99 -0.17 3.64
CA VAL A 69 -12.11 0.92 4.08
C VAL A 69 -10.68 0.54 3.80
N GLY A 70 -9.92 1.47 3.27
CA GLY A 70 -8.50 1.28 3.05
C GLY A 70 -7.72 2.55 3.31
N VAL A 71 -6.48 2.37 3.72
CA VAL A 71 -5.50 3.45 3.84
C VAL A 71 -4.44 3.18 2.79
N LYS A 72 -4.20 4.15 1.93
CA LYS A 72 -3.23 3.98 0.85
C LYS A 72 -2.14 5.03 0.93
N CYS A 73 -0.90 4.58 0.92
CA CYS A 73 0.26 5.45 0.82
C CYS A 73 0.50 5.82 -0.63
N ALA A 74 1.20 6.91 -0.86
CA ALA A 74 1.54 7.32 -2.22
C ALA A 74 2.44 6.29 -2.89
N THR A 75 2.21 6.07 -4.16
CA THR A 75 2.99 5.14 -4.95
C THR A 75 3.62 5.85 -6.13
N ILE A 76 4.74 5.33 -6.60
CA ILE A 76 5.41 5.89 -7.77
C ILE A 76 4.62 5.51 -9.01
N THR A 77 4.36 6.51 -9.86
CA THR A 77 3.86 6.25 -11.21
C THR A 77 5.09 6.11 -12.11
N PRO A 78 5.39 4.92 -12.59
CA PRO A 78 6.63 4.74 -13.33
C PRO A 78 6.60 5.42 -14.69
N ASN A 79 7.75 5.94 -15.08
CA ASN A 79 7.98 6.44 -16.41
C ASN A 79 9.22 5.70 -16.93
N LEU A 80 9.70 6.07 -18.10
CA LEU A 80 10.86 5.37 -18.68
C LEU A 80 12.09 5.44 -17.80
N GLN A 81 12.32 6.59 -17.17
CA GLN A 81 13.45 6.75 -16.27
C GLN A 81 13.33 5.83 -15.05
N ARG A 82 12.13 5.77 -14.45
CA ARG A 82 11.89 4.90 -13.30
C ARG A 82 11.95 3.42 -13.71
N GLN A 83 11.49 3.10 -14.90
CA GLN A 83 11.57 1.74 -15.40
C GLN A 83 13.03 1.28 -15.49
N GLU A 84 13.89 2.13 -16.00
CA GLU A 84 15.29 1.83 -16.11
C GLU A 84 15.96 1.75 -14.73
N GLU A 85 15.67 2.74 -13.87
CA GLU A 85 16.23 2.84 -12.54
C GLU A 85 15.92 1.63 -11.66
N TYR A 86 14.69 1.11 -11.74
CA TYR A 86 14.26 -0.03 -10.95
C TYR A 86 14.34 -1.38 -11.70
N GLY A 87 14.67 -1.35 -12.97
CA GLY A 87 14.71 -2.58 -13.78
C GLY A 87 13.36 -3.23 -13.97
N LEU A 88 12.33 -2.42 -14.17
CA LEU A 88 10.96 -2.92 -14.25
C LEU A 88 10.66 -3.60 -15.58
N LYS A 89 9.81 -4.61 -15.52
CA LYS A 89 9.35 -5.35 -16.71
C LYS A 89 8.43 -4.51 -17.58
N LYS A 90 7.59 -3.68 -16.94
CA LYS A 90 6.60 -2.83 -17.61
C LYS A 90 6.39 -1.55 -16.86
N LEU A 91 5.66 -0.61 -17.44
CA LEU A 91 5.24 0.61 -16.78
C LEU A 91 3.93 0.34 -16.05
N TRP A 92 4.04 -0.07 -14.81
CA TRP A 92 2.89 -0.37 -13.98
C TRP A 92 2.23 0.91 -13.50
N LYS A 93 0.94 1.04 -13.66
CA LYS A 93 0.18 2.20 -13.18
C LYS A 93 -0.95 1.77 -12.29
N ILE A 94 -1.14 2.51 -11.19
CA ILE A 94 -2.20 2.22 -10.24
C ILE A 94 -3.25 3.29 -10.34
N GLY A 95 -4.47 2.92 -10.09
CA GLY A 95 -5.55 3.84 -9.91
C GLY A 95 -6.46 3.84 -11.06
N ARG A 96 -6.46 4.81 -11.90
CA ARG A 96 -7.47 4.87 -12.84
C ARG A 96 -7.20 4.10 -14.06
N ALA A 97 -8.25 3.65 -14.62
CA ALA A 97 -8.20 3.00 -15.85
C ALA A 97 -7.58 3.87 -16.86
N HIS A 98 -6.84 3.32 -17.78
CA HIS A 98 -6.31 3.98 -18.83
C HIS A 98 -7.32 4.27 -19.76
N VAL A 99 -7.45 5.38 -20.01
CA VAL A 99 -8.34 5.75 -21.07
C VAL A 99 -7.57 6.04 -22.30
#